data_77b309018dd7786a907464af7473c7a1
#
_entry.id   77b309018dd7786a907464af7473c7a1
#
_cell.length_a   1.000
_cell.length_b   1.000
_cell.length_c   1.000
_cell.angle_alpha   90.00
_cell.angle_beta   90.00
_cell.angle_gamma   90.00
#
_symmetry.space_group_name_H-M   'P 1'
#
loop_
_entity.id
_entity.type
_entity.pdbx_description
1 polymer ?
#
loop_
_entity_poly.entity_id
_entity_poly.type
_entity_poly.pdbx_seq_one_letter_code
_entity_poly.pdbx_strand_id
1 'polypeptide(L)'
;SQGVKRRFETIFQNDTKGVIDDFAHHPTAISFTIEAAKKYFSKQRILGIIELGSNTMSQGHHGKTLYESASKLDKAFWLNVSSKKNQEFEYESVDVLLKDLEDDLDNFDVILIMSNKDSKKISEPLIECITNK
;
A
#
# COMPACT_ATOMS: atom_id res chain seq x y z
N SER A 1 -6.30 -12.48 18.68
CA SER A 1 -7.24 -12.42 17.58
C SER A 1 -6.56 -12.03 16.28
N GLN A 2 -7.14 -12.45 15.20
CA GLN A 2 -6.61 -12.24 13.87
C GLN A 2 -6.44 -10.76 13.54
N GLY A 3 -7.41 -9.93 13.89
CA GLY A 3 -7.41 -8.53 13.54
C GLY A 3 -6.29 -7.73 14.18
N VAL A 4 -5.77 -8.18 15.30
CA VAL A 4 -4.73 -7.45 16.02
C VAL A 4 -3.39 -7.51 15.28
N LYS A 5 -3.17 -8.56 14.49
CA LYS A 5 -1.88 -8.79 13.86
C LYS A 5 -1.62 -7.96 12.61
N ARG A 6 -2.60 -7.17 12.16
CA ARG A 6 -2.41 -6.36 10.96
C ARG A 6 -1.97 -4.95 11.31
N ARG A 7 -1.00 -4.85 12.21
CA ARG A 7 -0.44 -3.56 12.58
C ARG A 7 1.05 -3.60 12.34
N PHE A 8 1.47 -3.04 11.21
CA PHE A 8 2.86 -2.95 10.81
C PHE A 8 3.52 -4.32 10.88
N GLU A 9 2.88 -5.29 10.27
CA GLU A 9 3.30 -6.70 10.36
C GLU A 9 4.14 -7.08 9.15
N THR A 10 5.35 -7.61 9.39
CA THR A 10 6.18 -8.14 8.31
C THR A 10 5.60 -9.49 7.90
N ILE A 11 5.03 -9.54 6.70
CA ILE A 11 4.41 -10.77 6.21
C ILE A 11 5.30 -11.52 5.23
N PHE A 12 6.36 -10.89 4.75
CA PHE A 12 7.33 -11.52 3.86
C PHE A 12 8.64 -10.75 3.92
N GLN A 13 9.75 -11.48 3.84
CA GLN A 13 11.07 -10.85 3.76
C GLN A 13 12.04 -11.80 3.10
N ASN A 14 12.84 -11.28 2.17
CA ASN A 14 13.95 -12.02 1.59
C ASN A 14 15.19 -11.10 1.60
N ASP A 15 16.23 -11.46 0.87
CA ASP A 15 17.48 -10.70 0.89
C ASP A 15 17.35 -9.29 0.33
N THR A 16 16.38 -9.05 -0.53
CA THR A 16 16.25 -7.77 -1.23
C THR A 16 15.00 -6.99 -0.89
N LYS A 17 13.95 -7.64 -0.38
CA LYS A 17 12.66 -6.96 -0.18
C LYS A 17 11.95 -7.41 1.08
N GLY A 18 11.15 -6.49 1.64
CA GLY A 18 10.23 -6.78 2.71
C GLY A 18 8.83 -6.35 2.32
N VAL A 19 7.83 -7.08 2.79
CA VAL A 19 6.43 -6.72 2.61
C VAL A 19 5.79 -6.57 3.98
N ILE A 20 5.23 -5.40 4.22
CA ILE A 20 4.62 -5.03 5.49
C ILE A 20 3.12 -4.85 5.28
N ASP A 21 2.33 -5.39 6.19
CA ASP A 21 0.88 -5.25 6.14
C ASP A 21 0.40 -4.41 7.32
N ASP A 22 -0.47 -3.44 7.04
CA ASP A 22 -1.02 -2.58 8.07
C ASP A 22 -2.50 -2.30 7.80
N PHE A 23 -3.27 -2.10 8.87
CA PHE A 23 -4.71 -1.91 8.80
C PHE A 23 -5.10 -0.45 8.51
N ALA A 24 -4.14 0.46 8.39
CA ALA A 24 -4.42 1.89 8.19
C ALA A 24 -5.23 2.11 6.92
N HIS A 25 -6.26 2.94 7.01
CA HIS A 25 -7.13 3.25 5.88
C HIS A 25 -7.72 4.66 5.93
N HIS A 26 -7.49 5.41 7.01
CA HIS A 26 -7.87 6.82 7.11
C HIS A 26 -6.63 7.69 6.99
N PRO A 27 -6.76 8.95 6.52
CA PRO A 27 -5.59 9.81 6.31
C PRO A 27 -4.66 9.91 7.51
N THR A 28 -5.21 10.09 8.71
CA THR A 28 -4.38 10.21 9.92
C THR A 28 -3.62 8.91 10.20
N ALA A 29 -4.30 7.78 10.10
CA ALA A 29 -3.67 6.48 10.33
C ALA A 29 -2.63 6.18 9.27
N ILE A 30 -2.94 6.50 8.02
CA ILE A 30 -2.00 6.30 6.91
C ILE A 30 -0.73 7.14 7.14
N SER A 31 -0.89 8.41 7.49
CA SER A 31 0.25 9.28 7.78
C SER A 31 1.10 8.74 8.92
N PHE A 32 0.44 8.28 9.98
CA PHE A 32 1.13 7.73 11.15
C PHE A 32 1.95 6.48 10.76
N THR A 33 1.34 5.59 10.01
CA THR A 33 2.01 4.35 9.57
C THR A 33 3.19 4.66 8.67
N ILE A 34 3.03 5.63 7.76
CA ILE A 34 4.11 6.03 6.87
C ILE A 34 5.28 6.63 7.65
N GLU A 35 4.99 7.47 8.64
CA GLU A 35 6.04 8.03 9.47
C GLU A 35 6.81 6.93 10.21
N ALA A 36 6.08 5.95 10.74
CA ALA A 36 6.71 4.82 11.42
C ALA A 36 7.59 4.02 10.45
N ALA A 37 7.08 3.78 9.25
CA ALA A 37 7.84 3.04 8.24
C ALA A 37 9.11 3.78 7.84
N LYS A 38 9.03 5.09 7.66
CA LYS A 38 10.19 5.88 7.27
C LYS A 38 11.26 5.89 8.36
N LYS A 39 10.86 5.84 9.61
CA LYS A 39 11.84 5.75 10.70
C LYS A 39 12.44 4.35 10.79
N TYR A 40 11.61 3.34 10.69
CA TYR A 40 12.05 1.96 10.80
C TYR A 40 12.96 1.55 9.62
N PHE A 41 12.63 2.02 8.43
CA PHE A 41 13.37 1.71 7.20
C PHE A 41 14.06 2.95 6.66
N SER A 42 14.80 3.65 7.50
CA SER A 42 15.27 5.01 7.24
C SER A 42 16.12 5.18 5.97
N LYS A 43 16.79 4.14 5.52
CA LYS A 43 17.66 4.22 4.34
C LYS A 43 17.13 3.40 3.17
N GLN A 44 15.89 2.96 3.26
CA GLN A 44 15.32 2.10 2.25
C GLN A 44 14.24 2.83 1.48
N ARG A 45 14.00 2.40 0.25
CA ARG A 45 12.96 2.99 -0.58
C ARG A 45 11.67 2.24 -0.37
N ILE A 46 10.61 2.98 -0.09
CA ILE A 46 9.31 2.41 0.29
C ILE A 46 8.25 2.71 -0.76
N LEU A 47 7.61 1.66 -1.25
CA LEU A 47 6.46 1.76 -2.14
C LEU A 47 5.22 1.38 -1.34
N GLY A 48 4.19 2.22 -1.38
CA GLY A 48 2.94 1.94 -0.70
C GLY A 48 1.90 1.40 -1.66
N ILE A 49 1.09 0.46 -1.19
CA ILE A 49 -0.13 0.02 -1.87
C ILE A 49 -1.25 0.31 -0.90
N ILE A 50 -2.14 1.23 -1.24
CA ILE A 50 -3.19 1.70 -0.35
C ILE A 50 -4.54 1.34 -0.94
N GLU A 51 -5.31 0.55 -0.21
CA GLU A 51 -6.64 0.18 -0.66
C GLU A 51 -7.66 1.16 -0.09
N LEU A 52 -8.42 1.79 -0.97
CA LEU A 52 -9.42 2.77 -0.59
C LEU A 52 -10.76 2.10 -0.32
N GLY A 53 -11.37 2.45 0.82
CA GLY A 53 -12.73 2.01 1.12
C GLY A 53 -13.73 2.85 0.34
N SER A 54 -14.85 2.24 -0.03
CA SER A 54 -15.89 2.95 -0.77
C SER A 54 -16.41 4.17 -0.02
N ASN A 55 -16.51 4.08 1.31
CA ASN A 55 -16.99 5.20 2.11
C ASN A 55 -16.03 6.38 2.08
N THR A 56 -14.74 6.11 2.05
CA THR A 56 -13.73 7.17 2.00
C THR A 56 -13.89 7.98 0.71
N MET A 57 -14.11 7.29 -0.39
CA MET A 57 -14.24 7.95 -1.70
C MET A 57 -15.55 8.70 -1.84
N SER A 58 -16.62 8.17 -1.24
CA SER A 58 -17.93 8.82 -1.34
C SER A 58 -17.99 10.14 -0.57
N GLN A 59 -17.08 10.35 0.36
CA GLN A 59 -17.02 11.56 1.16
C GLN A 59 -16.14 12.65 0.56
N GLY A 60 -15.96 12.67 -0.70
CA GLY A 60 -15.25 13.66 -1.51
C GLY A 60 -14.23 14.59 -0.83
N HIS A 61 -14.57 15.15 0.31
CA HIS A 61 -13.71 16.10 1.01
C HIS A 61 -12.46 15.45 1.60
N HIS A 62 -12.42 14.13 1.70
CA HIS A 62 -11.25 13.41 2.21
C HIS A 62 -10.25 13.07 1.12
N GLY A 63 -10.63 13.23 -0.14
CA GLY A 63 -9.80 12.78 -1.25
C GLY A 63 -8.42 13.39 -1.25
N LYS A 64 -8.37 14.72 -1.23
CA LYS A 64 -7.10 15.43 -1.28
C LYS A 64 -6.23 15.10 -0.07
N THR A 65 -6.82 15.13 1.13
CA THR A 65 -6.09 14.83 2.35
C THR A 65 -5.56 13.41 2.34
N LEU A 66 -6.36 12.49 1.81
CA LEU A 66 -5.96 11.09 1.72
C LEU A 66 -4.73 10.93 0.84
N TYR A 67 -4.75 11.52 -0.35
CA TYR A 67 -3.62 11.41 -1.28
C TYR A 67 -2.38 12.11 -0.73
N GLU A 68 -2.58 13.25 -0.08
CA GLU A 68 -1.46 13.99 0.53
C GLU A 68 -0.83 13.19 1.67
N SER A 69 -1.61 12.37 2.38
CA SER A 69 -1.08 11.58 3.48
C SER A 69 0.01 10.62 3.04
N ALA A 70 -0.01 10.22 1.79
CA ALA A 70 0.96 9.27 1.24
C ALA A 70 2.13 9.94 0.53
N SER A 71 2.19 11.28 0.53
CA SER A 71 3.20 12.01 -0.25
C SER A 71 4.63 11.79 0.22
N LYS A 72 4.82 11.31 1.44
CA LYS A 72 6.16 11.06 1.96
C LYS A 72 6.73 9.70 1.57
N LEU A 73 5.92 8.85 0.96
CA LEU A 73 6.41 7.61 0.40
C LEU A 73 7.16 7.89 -0.89
N ASP A 74 8.10 7.03 -1.24
CA ASP A 74 8.81 7.17 -2.50
C ASP A 74 7.88 6.97 -3.69
N LYS A 75 6.88 6.11 -3.53
CA LYS A 75 5.83 5.93 -4.53
C LYS A 75 4.62 5.31 -3.88
N ALA A 76 3.43 5.64 -4.38
CA ALA A 76 2.18 5.07 -3.88
C ALA A 76 1.31 4.61 -5.04
N PHE A 77 0.78 3.40 -4.90
CA PHE A 77 -0.20 2.82 -5.82
C PHE A 77 -1.51 2.69 -5.05
N TRP A 78 -2.61 3.04 -5.71
CA TRP A 78 -3.92 3.09 -5.06
C TRP A 78 -4.84 2.06 -5.66
N LEU A 79 -5.42 1.22 -4.82
CA LEU A 79 -6.44 0.28 -5.25
C LEU A 79 -7.80 0.86 -4.89
N ASN A 80 -8.60 1.14 -5.90
CA ASN A 80 -9.89 1.78 -5.73
C ASN A 80 -10.93 1.05 -6.59
N VAL A 81 -11.82 0.33 -5.93
CA VAL A 81 -12.83 -0.47 -6.62
C VAL A 81 -13.94 0.39 -7.23
N SER A 82 -14.04 1.66 -6.89
CA SER A 82 -14.96 2.53 -7.58
C SER A 82 -14.37 2.86 -8.95
N SER A 83 -15.22 3.01 -9.96
CA SER A 83 -14.76 3.18 -11.34
C SER A 83 -14.15 4.54 -11.64
N LYS A 84 -14.16 5.47 -10.68
CA LYS A 84 -13.74 6.84 -10.92
C LYS A 84 -12.32 7.05 -10.42
N LYS A 85 -11.39 7.22 -11.35
CA LYS A 85 -10.01 7.53 -11.02
C LYS A 85 -9.87 8.99 -10.63
N ASN A 86 -9.13 9.24 -9.56
CA ASN A 86 -8.92 10.58 -9.05
C ASN A 86 -7.47 11.02 -9.15
N GLN A 87 -6.55 10.10 -9.46
CA GLN A 87 -5.15 10.48 -9.65
C GLN A 87 -4.36 9.36 -10.34
N GLU A 88 -3.12 9.69 -10.62
CA GLU A 88 -2.17 8.76 -11.23
C GLU A 88 -1.89 7.57 -10.33
N PHE A 89 -1.62 6.41 -10.92
CA PHE A 89 -1.37 5.16 -10.20
C PHE A 89 -2.53 4.70 -9.35
N GLU A 90 -3.75 4.96 -9.83
CA GLU A 90 -4.96 4.48 -9.20
C GLU A 90 -5.60 3.43 -10.10
N TYR A 91 -5.95 2.28 -9.52
CA TYR A 91 -6.37 1.10 -10.28
C TYR A 91 -7.65 0.50 -9.71
N GLU A 92 -8.47 -0.08 -10.58
CA GLU A 92 -9.71 -0.74 -10.17
C GLU A 92 -9.50 -2.19 -9.73
N SER A 93 -8.42 -2.82 -10.16
CA SER A 93 -8.18 -4.22 -9.84
C SER A 93 -6.76 -4.47 -9.41
N VAL A 94 -6.59 -5.50 -8.60
CA VAL A 94 -5.28 -5.92 -8.13
C VAL A 94 -4.40 -6.34 -9.30
N ASP A 95 -4.97 -7.07 -10.25
CA ASP A 95 -4.20 -7.58 -11.39
C ASP A 95 -3.54 -6.48 -12.19
N VAL A 96 -4.29 -5.42 -12.48
CA VAL A 96 -3.76 -4.31 -13.27
C VAL A 96 -2.75 -3.51 -12.44
N LEU A 97 -3.04 -3.32 -11.16
CA LEU A 97 -2.12 -2.61 -10.27
C LEU A 97 -0.77 -3.34 -10.22
N LEU A 98 -0.80 -4.64 -10.00
CA LEU A 98 0.43 -5.41 -9.87
C LEU A 98 1.21 -5.49 -11.17
N LYS A 99 0.51 -5.56 -12.29
CA LYS A 99 1.18 -5.57 -13.59
C LYS A 99 2.00 -4.29 -13.79
N ASP A 100 1.42 -3.17 -13.41
CA ASP A 100 2.09 -1.88 -13.52
C ASP A 100 3.21 -1.74 -12.51
N LEU A 101 2.96 -2.22 -11.29
CA LEU A 101 3.92 -2.15 -10.19
C LEU A 101 5.14 -3.03 -10.46
N GLU A 102 4.96 -4.12 -11.17
CA GLU A 102 6.01 -5.09 -11.44
C GLU A 102 7.25 -4.44 -12.06
N ASP A 103 7.04 -3.46 -12.91
CA ASP A 103 8.13 -2.76 -13.57
C ASP A 103 8.95 -1.90 -12.60
N ASP A 104 8.37 -1.56 -11.46
CA ASP A 104 9.01 -0.73 -10.44
C ASP A 104 9.62 -1.51 -9.30
N LEU A 105 9.35 -2.81 -9.21
CA LEU A 105 9.75 -3.59 -8.02
C LEU A 105 11.23 -3.47 -7.69
N ASP A 106 12.08 -3.47 -8.70
CA ASP A 106 13.53 -3.43 -8.46
C ASP A 106 14.00 -2.11 -7.85
N ASN A 107 13.17 -1.09 -7.90
CA ASN A 107 13.52 0.23 -7.37
C ASN A 107 13.17 0.41 -5.89
N PHE A 108 12.54 -0.58 -5.27
CA PHE A 108 12.05 -0.46 -3.90
C PHE A 108 12.49 -1.62 -3.03
N ASP A 109 12.74 -1.31 -1.77
CA ASP A 109 13.19 -2.30 -0.80
C ASP A 109 12.06 -2.80 0.08
N VAL A 110 11.04 -1.96 0.28
CA VAL A 110 9.91 -2.27 1.15
C VAL A 110 8.62 -1.94 0.43
N ILE A 111 7.68 -2.87 0.46
CA ILE A 111 6.33 -2.62 -0.03
C ILE A 111 5.41 -2.60 1.20
N LEU A 112 4.76 -1.47 1.43
CA LEU A 112 3.88 -1.25 2.56
C LEU A 112 2.43 -1.30 2.09
N ILE A 113 1.71 -2.35 2.50
CA ILE A 113 0.31 -2.52 2.13
C ILE A 113 -0.56 -1.96 3.25
N MET A 114 -1.43 -1.02 2.93
CA MET A 114 -2.35 -0.42 3.88
C MET A 114 -3.77 -0.66 3.41
N SER A 115 -4.53 -1.44 4.18
CA SER A 115 -5.89 -1.83 3.83
C SER A 115 -6.65 -2.25 5.07
N ASN A 116 -7.93 -1.91 5.15
CA ASN A 116 -8.80 -2.42 6.21
C ASN A 116 -9.66 -3.60 5.75
N LYS A 117 -9.38 -4.11 4.56
CA LYS A 117 -10.08 -5.27 4.01
C LYS A 117 -9.14 -6.48 4.04
N ASP A 118 -9.53 -7.54 3.35
CA ASP A 118 -8.67 -8.71 3.22
C ASP A 118 -7.50 -8.37 2.29
N SER A 119 -6.35 -8.12 2.88
CA SER A 119 -5.17 -7.72 2.12
C SER A 119 -4.46 -8.87 1.43
N LYS A 120 -4.85 -10.11 1.72
CA LYS A 120 -4.22 -11.28 1.08
C LYS A 120 -4.40 -11.27 -0.43
N LYS A 121 -5.50 -10.70 -0.91
CA LYS A 121 -5.73 -10.57 -2.35
C LYS A 121 -4.66 -9.70 -3.01
N ILE A 122 -3.99 -8.88 -2.23
CA ILE A 122 -2.87 -8.05 -2.70
C ILE A 122 -1.55 -8.74 -2.40
N SER A 123 -1.37 -9.15 -1.15
CA SER A 123 -0.07 -9.63 -0.69
C SER A 123 0.34 -10.94 -1.32
N GLU A 124 -0.59 -11.88 -1.49
CA GLU A 124 -0.23 -13.18 -2.05
C GLU A 124 0.29 -13.08 -3.49
N PRO A 125 -0.43 -12.43 -4.42
CA PRO A 125 0.13 -12.29 -5.76
C PRO A 125 1.34 -11.35 -5.81
N LEU A 126 1.43 -10.37 -4.92
CA LEU A 126 2.61 -9.51 -4.87
C LEU A 126 3.85 -10.31 -4.48
N ILE A 127 3.74 -11.15 -3.45
CA ILE A 127 4.86 -11.97 -2.99
C ILE A 127 5.27 -12.94 -4.10
N GLU A 128 4.29 -13.45 -4.84
CA GLU A 128 4.57 -14.31 -5.98
C GLU A 128 5.39 -13.56 -7.03
N CYS A 129 5.02 -12.31 -7.34
CA CYS A 129 5.80 -11.49 -8.25
C CYS A 129 7.23 -11.28 -7.78
N ILE A 130 7.41 -11.05 -6.49
CA ILE A 130 8.74 -10.83 -5.92
C ILE A 130 9.59 -12.10 -6.01
N THR A 131 8.99 -13.25 -5.69
CA THR A 131 9.74 -14.50 -5.65
C THR A 131 10.04 -15.06 -7.03
N ASN A 132 9.27 -14.65 -8.04
CA ASN A 132 9.48 -15.14 -9.42
C ASN A 132 10.44 -14.28 -10.23
N LYS A 133 11.00 -13.27 -9.62
CA LYS A 133 11.97 -12.40 -10.31
C LYS A 133 13.44 -12.83 -10.14
#